data_a1f46858fb953f3a69f637bbd0aa87eb
#
_entry.id   a1f46858fb953f3a69f637bbd0aa87eb
#
_cell.length_a   1.000
_cell.length_b   1.000
_cell.length_c   1.000
_cell.angle_alpha   90.00
_cell.angle_beta   90.00
_cell.angle_gamma   90.00
#
_symmetry.space_group_name_H-M   'P 1'
#
loop_
_entity.id
_entity.type
_entity.pdbx_description
1 polymer ?
#
loop_
_entity_poly.entity_id
_entity_poly.type
_entity_poly.pdbx_seq_one_letter_code
_entity_poly.pdbx_strand_id
1 'polypeptide(L)'
;MKPGRALMLAAALLGLVSIALPAAAQRTGTRMGRNATNTQRDANALILIIGNCLAQRRPELVRRWVNLLPGSREEMDLLDAQEGDFDVCIDDDQLIVGGDRLLTYSPRRLRIPAALAMVRRALPRAPAQSPVPASADPWFVAPLAALPAGSTIDRGSLLAQEFGHCLSVTDWPSSRALLAARADSPEEAGAFQALRPILGSCLPQGLRLEITPKSLREYLAEPFLHLLIAAAAPAER
;
A
#
# COMPACT_ATOMS: atom_id res chain seq x y z
N MET A 1 -2.88 86.61 -4.23
CA MET A 1 -3.85 85.84 -3.44
C MET A 1 -3.59 84.37 -3.73
N LYS A 2 -3.03 83.61 -2.77
CA LYS A 2 -2.71 82.19 -2.88
C LYS A 2 -3.71 81.36 -2.04
N PRO A 3 -4.45 80.42 -2.59
CA PRO A 3 -5.13 79.41 -1.83
C PRO A 3 -4.32 78.13 -1.95
N GLY A 4 -3.96 77.51 -0.82
CA GLY A 4 -3.25 76.22 -0.89
C GLY A 4 -2.61 75.78 0.42
N ARG A 5 -3.38 75.74 1.51
CA ARG A 5 -2.87 75.13 2.78
C ARG A 5 -3.93 74.39 3.59
N ALA A 6 -4.97 73.86 2.98
CA ALA A 6 -6.03 73.19 3.73
C ALA A 6 -6.25 71.72 3.36
N LEU A 7 -5.36 71.07 2.59
CA LEU A 7 -5.58 69.71 2.11
C LEU A 7 -4.56 68.70 2.56
N MET A 8 -3.72 68.97 3.58
CA MET A 8 -2.67 68.02 4.00
C MET A 8 -2.87 67.45 5.43
N LEU A 9 -4.01 67.62 6.03
CA LEU A 9 -4.25 67.09 7.43
C LEU A 9 -5.31 65.98 7.52
N ALA A 10 -5.90 65.53 6.42
CA ALA A 10 -6.90 64.47 6.40
C ALA A 10 -6.37 63.09 6.02
N ALA A 11 -5.09 62.97 5.60
CA ALA A 11 -4.52 61.67 5.14
C ALA A 11 -3.75 60.88 6.19
N ALA A 12 -3.58 61.42 7.41
CA ALA A 12 -2.72 60.81 8.45
C ALA A 12 -3.48 60.00 9.51
N LEU A 13 -4.79 59.87 9.42
CA LEU A 13 -5.61 59.19 10.45
C LEU A 13 -6.24 57.87 9.97
N LEU A 14 -5.98 57.39 8.73
CA LEU A 14 -6.48 56.14 8.19
C LEU A 14 -5.46 55.00 8.15
N GLY A 15 -4.26 55.18 8.72
CA GLY A 15 -3.16 54.23 8.63
C GLY A 15 -2.95 53.31 9.86
N LEU A 16 -3.79 53.34 10.89
CA LEU A 16 -3.48 52.72 12.18
C LEU A 16 -4.48 51.63 12.68
N VAL A 17 -5.30 51.07 11.79
CA VAL A 17 -6.27 50.02 12.21
C VAL A 17 -6.01 48.66 11.56
N SER A 18 -4.87 48.41 10.94
CA SER A 18 -4.65 47.15 10.21
C SER A 18 -3.49 46.26 10.76
N ILE A 19 -3.14 46.37 12.02
CA ILE A 19 -2.14 45.43 12.59
C ILE A 19 -2.65 44.84 13.91
N ALA A 20 -3.67 44.03 13.84
CA ALA A 20 -4.05 43.19 14.96
C ALA A 20 -4.87 41.94 14.52
N LEU A 21 -4.33 41.15 13.60
CA LEU A 21 -4.70 39.78 13.33
C LEU A 21 -3.53 39.20 12.50
N PRO A 22 -2.80 38.24 12.91
CA PRO A 22 -3.21 36.90 13.28
C PRO A 22 -2.19 36.13 14.17
N ALA A 23 -2.21 36.28 15.44
CA ALA A 23 -1.40 35.37 16.29
C ALA A 23 -2.10 34.02 16.56
N ALA A 24 -3.37 33.88 16.23
CA ALA A 24 -4.14 32.65 16.48
C ALA A 24 -4.05 31.60 15.38
N ALA A 25 -3.79 32.00 14.12
CA ALA A 25 -3.77 31.05 12.99
C ALA A 25 -2.47 30.22 12.89
N GLN A 26 -1.34 30.76 13.40
CA GLN A 26 -0.06 30.04 13.33
C GLN A 26 0.10 28.94 14.42
N ARG A 27 -0.66 29.00 15.51
CA ARG A 27 -0.62 27.97 16.55
C ARG A 27 -1.37 26.68 16.19
N THR A 28 -2.31 26.72 15.27
CA THR A 28 -3.07 25.53 14.84
C THR A 28 -2.34 24.70 13.79
N GLY A 29 -1.49 25.30 12.94
CA GLY A 29 -0.77 24.58 11.87
C GLY A 29 0.32 23.63 12.41
N THR A 30 1.02 23.98 13.47
CA THR A 30 2.11 23.17 14.04
C THR A 30 1.60 21.97 14.84
N ARG A 31 0.41 22.03 15.41
CA ARG A 31 -0.21 20.91 16.11
C ARG A 31 -0.81 19.87 15.16
N MET A 32 -1.35 20.30 14.01
CA MET A 32 -1.88 19.38 13.00
C MET A 32 -0.80 18.50 12.36
N GLY A 33 0.42 19.01 12.14
CA GLY A 33 1.51 18.25 11.54
C GLY A 33 2.03 17.10 12.44
N ARG A 34 2.13 17.30 13.75
CA ARG A 34 2.56 16.24 14.67
C ARG A 34 1.49 15.17 14.90
N ASN A 35 0.23 15.58 15.00
CA ASN A 35 -0.87 14.65 15.18
C ASN A 35 -1.14 13.84 13.88
N ALA A 36 -0.98 14.47 12.70
CA ALA A 36 -1.14 13.79 11.43
C ALA A 36 -0.10 12.67 11.22
N THR A 37 1.17 12.88 11.62
CA THR A 37 2.22 11.86 11.50
C THR A 37 2.01 10.67 12.45
N ASN A 38 1.57 10.92 13.67
CA ASN A 38 1.26 9.84 14.61
C ASN A 38 0.01 9.08 14.15
N THR A 39 -1.06 9.79 13.78
CA THR A 39 -2.29 9.19 13.25
C THR A 39 -2.02 8.31 12.01
N GLN A 40 -1.12 8.74 11.10
CA GLN A 40 -0.77 7.95 9.93
C GLN A 40 0.02 6.69 10.29
N ARG A 41 0.91 6.75 11.28
CA ARG A 41 1.65 5.57 11.77
C ARG A 41 0.69 4.57 12.43
N ASP A 42 -0.22 5.04 13.25
CA ASP A 42 -1.22 4.22 13.91
C ASP A 42 -2.17 3.58 12.88
N ALA A 43 -2.60 4.33 11.88
CA ALA A 43 -3.42 3.82 10.77
C ALA A 43 -2.72 2.73 9.96
N ASN A 44 -1.43 2.90 9.65
CA ASN A 44 -0.66 1.88 8.93
C ASN A 44 -0.48 0.60 9.78
N ALA A 45 -0.24 0.74 11.08
CA ALA A 45 -0.14 -0.40 12.00
C ALA A 45 -1.49 -1.15 12.07
N LEU A 46 -2.60 -0.43 12.16
CA LEU A 46 -3.94 -1.02 12.18
C LEU A 46 -4.27 -1.77 10.88
N ILE A 47 -3.94 -1.21 9.73
CA ILE A 47 -4.13 -1.87 8.43
C ILE A 47 -3.37 -3.22 8.38
N LEU A 48 -2.15 -3.28 8.93
CA LEU A 48 -1.39 -4.53 9.02
C LEU A 48 -2.05 -5.55 9.97
N ILE A 49 -2.58 -5.09 11.11
CA ILE A 49 -3.30 -5.95 12.07
C ILE A 49 -4.56 -6.53 11.41
N ILE A 50 -5.36 -5.69 10.75
CA ILE A 50 -6.58 -6.11 10.06
C ILE A 50 -6.24 -7.11 8.93
N GLY A 51 -5.25 -6.81 8.10
CA GLY A 51 -4.80 -7.71 7.03
C GLY A 51 -4.35 -9.08 7.57
N ASN A 52 -3.63 -9.10 8.69
CA ASN A 52 -3.23 -10.34 9.35
C ASN A 52 -4.44 -11.11 9.91
N CYS A 53 -5.39 -10.43 10.51
CA CYS A 53 -6.64 -11.04 11.00
C CYS A 53 -7.43 -11.67 9.84
N LEU A 54 -7.60 -10.95 8.72
CA LEU A 54 -8.28 -11.46 7.52
C LEU A 54 -7.62 -12.73 6.99
N ALA A 55 -6.29 -12.74 6.87
CA ALA A 55 -5.54 -13.91 6.44
C ALA A 55 -5.72 -15.12 7.38
N GLN A 56 -6.02 -14.87 8.66
CA GLN A 56 -6.27 -15.93 9.65
C GLN A 56 -7.70 -16.42 9.64
N ARG A 57 -8.67 -15.50 9.65
CA ARG A 57 -10.09 -15.82 9.85
C ARG A 57 -10.83 -16.07 8.55
N ARG A 58 -10.36 -15.48 7.43
CA ARG A 58 -11.00 -15.57 6.10
C ARG A 58 -9.98 -15.90 5.00
N PRO A 59 -9.15 -16.95 5.13
CA PRO A 59 -8.10 -17.26 4.16
C PRO A 59 -8.65 -17.51 2.76
N GLU A 60 -9.83 -18.10 2.62
CA GLU A 60 -10.45 -18.37 1.32
C GLU A 60 -10.97 -17.08 0.66
N LEU A 61 -11.48 -16.13 1.44
CA LEU A 61 -11.82 -14.80 0.94
C LEU A 61 -10.56 -14.10 0.38
N VAL A 62 -9.46 -14.11 1.15
CA VAL A 62 -8.20 -13.51 0.69
C VAL A 62 -7.70 -14.19 -0.59
N ARG A 63 -7.74 -15.53 -0.68
CA ARG A 63 -7.35 -16.24 -1.92
C ARG A 63 -8.23 -15.85 -3.11
N ARG A 64 -9.54 -15.82 -2.95
CA ARG A 64 -10.44 -15.36 -4.03
C ARG A 64 -10.12 -13.93 -4.44
N TRP A 65 -9.92 -13.06 -3.48
CA TRP A 65 -9.65 -11.65 -3.72
C TRP A 65 -8.36 -11.43 -4.50
N VAL A 66 -7.22 -12.02 -4.07
CA VAL A 66 -5.95 -11.85 -4.76
C VAL A 66 -5.96 -12.44 -6.18
N ASN A 67 -6.83 -13.39 -6.48
CA ASN A 67 -7.01 -13.95 -7.82
C ASN A 67 -7.84 -13.07 -8.76
N LEU A 68 -8.38 -11.94 -8.29
CA LEU A 68 -9.08 -10.95 -9.11
C LEU A 68 -8.12 -9.85 -9.54
N LEU A 69 -8.28 -9.34 -10.76
CA LEU A 69 -7.48 -8.22 -11.24
C LEU A 69 -7.75 -6.98 -10.41
N PRO A 70 -6.71 -6.28 -9.91
CA PRO A 70 -6.87 -5.07 -9.14
C PRO A 70 -7.64 -4.00 -9.92
N GLY A 71 -8.66 -3.44 -9.31
CA GLY A 71 -9.51 -2.42 -9.92
C GLY A 71 -10.56 -2.95 -10.87
N SER A 72 -10.67 -4.27 -11.05
CA SER A 72 -11.71 -4.87 -11.88
C SER A 72 -13.09 -4.76 -11.23
N ARG A 73 -14.12 -4.92 -12.04
CA ARG A 73 -15.51 -4.95 -11.57
C ARG A 73 -15.72 -6.13 -10.63
N GLU A 74 -15.16 -7.28 -10.95
CA GLU A 74 -15.26 -8.49 -10.14
C GLU A 74 -14.63 -8.29 -8.74
N GLU A 75 -13.53 -7.53 -8.66
CA GLU A 75 -12.97 -7.15 -7.36
C GLU A 75 -13.93 -6.26 -6.57
N MET A 76 -14.55 -5.27 -7.22
CA MET A 76 -15.52 -4.39 -6.56
C MET A 76 -16.72 -5.17 -6.08
N ASP A 77 -17.30 -6.01 -6.93
CA ASP A 77 -18.47 -6.84 -6.61
C ASP A 77 -18.15 -7.80 -5.44
N LEU A 78 -16.92 -8.35 -5.37
CA LEU A 78 -16.49 -9.16 -4.23
C LEU A 78 -16.41 -8.35 -2.95
N LEU A 79 -15.82 -7.16 -2.98
CA LEU A 79 -15.66 -6.32 -1.80
C LEU A 79 -17.01 -5.86 -1.26
N ASP A 80 -17.93 -5.48 -2.13
CA ASP A 80 -19.28 -5.05 -1.76
C ASP A 80 -20.07 -6.23 -1.17
N ALA A 81 -20.00 -7.41 -1.78
CA ALA A 81 -20.70 -8.61 -1.32
C ALA A 81 -20.17 -9.17 0.00
N GLN A 82 -18.94 -8.84 0.37
CA GLN A 82 -18.26 -9.40 1.55
C GLN A 82 -17.92 -8.33 2.60
N GLU A 83 -18.60 -7.18 2.58
CA GLU A 83 -18.35 -6.07 3.51
C GLU A 83 -18.36 -6.55 4.98
N GLY A 84 -19.35 -7.33 5.39
CA GLY A 84 -19.45 -7.88 6.74
C GLY A 84 -18.35 -8.90 7.11
N ASP A 85 -17.68 -9.53 6.12
CA ASP A 85 -16.54 -10.42 6.39
C ASP A 85 -15.26 -9.63 6.72
N PHE A 86 -15.15 -8.38 6.27
CA PHE A 86 -14.06 -7.49 6.66
C PHE A 86 -14.25 -6.98 8.09
N ASP A 87 -15.50 -6.73 8.49
CA ASP A 87 -15.84 -6.22 9.83
C ASP A 87 -15.46 -7.19 10.94
N VAL A 88 -15.37 -8.48 10.64
CA VAL A 88 -14.94 -9.50 11.64
C VAL A 88 -13.54 -9.26 12.20
N CYS A 89 -12.75 -8.45 11.51
CA CYS A 89 -11.38 -8.08 11.88
C CYS A 89 -11.26 -6.62 12.34
N ILE A 90 -12.37 -5.92 12.43
CA ILE A 90 -12.43 -4.52 12.80
C ILE A 90 -13.19 -4.45 14.11
N ASP A 91 -12.48 -4.13 15.18
CA ASP A 91 -13.06 -3.83 16.46
C ASP A 91 -13.36 -2.32 16.50
N ASP A 92 -14.56 -1.91 16.84
CA ASP A 92 -14.99 -0.51 16.86
C ASP A 92 -14.03 0.35 17.70
N ASP A 93 -13.53 -0.21 18.81
CA ASP A 93 -12.54 0.46 19.67
C ASP A 93 -11.17 0.66 18.97
N GLN A 94 -10.84 -0.17 17.97
CA GLN A 94 -9.59 -0.07 17.21
C GLN A 94 -9.65 0.95 16.08
N LEU A 95 -10.87 1.35 15.66
CA LEU A 95 -11.06 2.39 14.64
C LEU A 95 -10.82 3.81 15.18
N ILE A 96 -10.70 3.97 16.49
CA ILE A 96 -10.41 5.25 17.13
C ILE A 96 -8.90 5.48 17.13
N VAL A 97 -8.42 6.27 16.18
CA VAL A 97 -7.00 6.61 16.03
C VAL A 97 -6.77 8.05 16.49
N GLY A 98 -5.93 8.22 17.52
CA GLY A 98 -5.49 9.56 17.95
C GLY A 98 -6.57 10.47 18.53
N GLY A 99 -7.44 9.93 19.40
CA GLY A 99 -8.55 10.64 20.02
C GLY A 99 -9.88 10.36 19.29
N ASP A 100 -10.72 11.29 19.07
CA ASP A 100 -12.10 11.10 18.56
C ASP A 100 -12.21 10.90 17.01
N ARG A 101 -11.18 10.40 16.34
CA ARG A 101 -11.20 10.23 14.87
C ARG A 101 -11.39 8.80 14.47
N LEU A 102 -12.51 8.52 13.81
CA LEU A 102 -12.74 7.26 13.11
C LEU A 102 -11.75 7.10 11.94
N LEU A 103 -11.09 5.96 11.86
CA LEU A 103 -10.30 5.59 10.69
C LEU A 103 -11.24 5.21 9.56
N THR A 104 -11.32 6.06 8.53
CA THR A 104 -11.94 5.68 7.26
C THR A 104 -10.90 5.00 6.39
N TYR A 105 -11.11 3.77 6.01
CA TYR A 105 -10.23 3.02 5.12
C TYR A 105 -11.01 2.47 3.92
N SER A 106 -10.29 2.27 2.80
CA SER A 106 -10.82 1.51 1.68
C SER A 106 -10.44 0.04 1.87
N PRO A 107 -11.37 -0.93 1.75
CA PRO A 107 -11.05 -2.35 1.83
C PRO A 107 -9.88 -2.76 0.94
N ARG A 108 -9.71 -2.15 -0.22
CA ARG A 108 -8.58 -2.40 -1.13
C ARG A 108 -7.21 -2.22 -0.48
N ARG A 109 -7.08 -1.31 0.50
CA ARG A 109 -5.82 -1.11 1.22
C ARG A 109 -5.40 -2.30 2.07
N LEU A 110 -6.31 -3.22 2.34
CA LEU A 110 -6.05 -4.45 3.09
C LEU A 110 -5.50 -5.58 2.21
N ARG A 111 -5.58 -5.46 0.87
CA ARG A 111 -5.18 -6.50 -0.08
C ARG A 111 -3.72 -6.91 0.11
N ILE A 112 -2.79 -5.96 0.04
CA ILE A 112 -1.35 -6.25 0.21
C ILE A 112 -1.01 -6.75 1.63
N PRO A 113 -1.48 -6.13 2.73
CA PRO A 113 -1.30 -6.67 4.07
C PRO A 113 -1.84 -8.10 4.26
N ALA A 114 -3.01 -8.40 3.70
CA ALA A 114 -3.59 -9.74 3.76
C ALA A 114 -2.75 -10.75 2.95
N ALA A 115 -2.33 -10.40 1.74
CA ALA A 115 -1.44 -11.21 0.92
C ALA A 115 -0.11 -11.48 1.64
N LEU A 116 0.52 -10.46 2.23
CA LEU A 116 1.76 -10.59 3.01
C LEU A 116 1.59 -11.54 4.20
N ALA A 117 0.47 -11.45 4.91
CA ALA A 117 0.17 -12.34 6.01
C ALA A 117 0.00 -13.80 5.55
N MET A 118 -0.69 -14.02 4.41
CA MET A 118 -0.81 -15.34 3.78
C MET A 118 0.55 -15.91 3.39
N VAL A 119 1.41 -15.11 2.75
CA VAL A 119 2.78 -15.49 2.42
C VAL A 119 3.54 -15.93 3.65
N ARG A 120 3.58 -15.10 4.70
CA ARG A 120 4.33 -15.41 5.94
C ARG A 120 3.89 -16.73 6.58
N ARG A 121 2.62 -17.07 6.51
CA ARG A 121 2.10 -18.36 6.99
C ARG A 121 2.52 -19.54 6.11
N ALA A 122 2.69 -19.31 4.82
CA ALA A 122 3.09 -20.33 3.86
C ALA A 122 4.61 -20.52 3.79
N LEU A 123 5.42 -19.50 4.11
CA LEU A 123 6.88 -19.52 4.01
C LEU A 123 7.58 -20.73 4.65
N PRO A 124 7.15 -21.27 5.82
CA PRO A 124 7.79 -22.45 6.40
C PRO A 124 7.72 -23.70 5.51
N ARG A 125 6.72 -23.75 4.61
CA ARG A 125 6.51 -24.86 3.67
C ARG A 125 6.86 -24.49 2.23
N ALA A 126 7.30 -23.26 1.99
CA ALA A 126 7.66 -22.78 0.67
C ALA A 126 8.87 -23.55 0.12
N PRO A 127 8.91 -23.83 -1.20
CA PRO A 127 10.06 -24.49 -1.82
C PRO A 127 11.33 -23.66 -1.65
N ALA A 128 12.48 -24.35 -1.71
CA ALA A 128 13.79 -23.69 -1.59
C ALA A 128 14.12 -22.81 -2.81
N GLN A 129 13.57 -23.16 -3.97
CA GLN A 129 13.75 -22.44 -5.24
C GLN A 129 12.39 -22.02 -5.80
N SER A 130 12.41 -21.11 -6.79
CA SER A 130 11.19 -20.70 -7.49
C SER A 130 10.44 -21.92 -8.04
N PRO A 131 9.13 -22.03 -7.80
CA PRO A 131 8.32 -23.12 -8.34
C PRO A 131 8.07 -23.01 -9.85
N VAL A 132 8.39 -21.88 -10.44
CA VAL A 132 8.24 -21.61 -11.88
C VAL A 132 9.56 -21.11 -12.46
N PRO A 133 9.80 -21.27 -13.79
CA PRO A 133 10.99 -20.71 -14.44
C PRO A 133 10.96 -19.18 -14.44
N ALA A 134 12.14 -18.56 -14.58
CA ALA A 134 12.25 -17.09 -14.64
C ALA A 134 11.53 -16.47 -15.86
N SER A 135 11.25 -17.27 -16.88
CA SER A 135 10.49 -16.86 -18.07
C SER A 135 8.97 -17.02 -17.93
N ALA A 136 8.47 -17.45 -16.76
CA ALA A 136 7.04 -17.60 -16.55
C ALA A 136 6.33 -16.24 -16.55
N ASP A 137 5.20 -16.17 -17.24
CA ASP A 137 4.35 -14.99 -17.24
C ASP A 137 3.77 -14.72 -15.84
N PRO A 138 3.60 -13.45 -15.44
CA PRO A 138 2.85 -13.09 -14.25
C PRO A 138 1.41 -13.66 -14.31
N TRP A 139 0.87 -14.01 -13.16
CA TRP A 139 -0.44 -14.63 -12.99
C TRP A 139 -1.58 -13.87 -13.70
N PHE A 140 -1.46 -12.56 -13.81
CA PHE A 140 -2.52 -11.68 -14.36
C PHE A 140 -2.52 -11.59 -15.89
N VAL A 141 -1.49 -12.08 -16.58
CA VAL A 141 -1.39 -11.95 -18.06
C VAL A 141 -2.58 -12.61 -18.75
N ALA A 142 -2.90 -13.85 -18.41
CA ALA A 142 -4.03 -14.55 -19.01
C ALA A 142 -5.40 -13.93 -18.63
N PRO A 143 -5.70 -13.61 -17.36
CA PRO A 143 -6.92 -12.88 -16.99
C PRO A 143 -7.04 -11.52 -17.68
N LEU A 144 -5.94 -10.78 -17.81
CA LEU A 144 -5.93 -9.47 -18.47
C LEU A 144 -6.26 -9.58 -19.97
N ALA A 145 -5.73 -10.60 -20.64
CA ALA A 145 -6.00 -10.85 -22.06
C ALA A 145 -7.46 -11.26 -22.32
N ALA A 146 -8.12 -11.83 -21.32
CA ALA A 146 -9.53 -12.24 -21.40
C ALA A 146 -10.53 -11.12 -21.12
N LEU A 147 -10.09 -9.95 -20.67
CA LEU A 147 -10.99 -8.85 -20.35
C LEU A 147 -11.67 -8.26 -21.60
N PRO A 148 -12.96 -7.91 -21.50
CA PRO A 148 -13.64 -7.12 -22.52
C PRO A 148 -12.97 -5.77 -22.74
N ALA A 149 -13.03 -5.28 -23.98
CA ALA A 149 -12.53 -3.94 -24.30
C ALA A 149 -13.23 -2.86 -23.44
N GLY A 150 -12.44 -1.95 -22.87
CA GLY A 150 -12.96 -0.88 -22.02
C GLY A 150 -13.12 -1.26 -20.53
N SER A 151 -12.73 -2.48 -20.12
CA SER A 151 -12.72 -2.85 -18.71
C SER A 151 -11.81 -1.94 -17.89
N THR A 152 -12.28 -1.57 -16.69
CA THR A 152 -11.50 -0.79 -15.74
C THR A 152 -10.60 -1.73 -14.93
N ILE A 153 -9.33 -1.37 -14.82
CA ILE A 153 -8.33 -2.07 -14.00
C ILE A 153 -7.35 -1.06 -13.42
N ASP A 154 -6.73 -1.42 -12.31
CA ASP A 154 -5.62 -0.64 -11.73
C ASP A 154 -4.28 -1.10 -12.36
N ARG A 155 -3.91 -0.42 -13.47
CA ARG A 155 -2.67 -0.70 -14.20
C ARG A 155 -1.42 -0.44 -13.34
N GLY A 156 -1.48 0.54 -12.43
CA GLY A 156 -0.35 0.84 -11.53
C GLY A 156 -0.06 -0.33 -10.61
N SER A 157 -1.10 -0.92 -10.03
CA SER A 157 -0.97 -2.14 -9.22
C SER A 157 -0.44 -3.32 -10.03
N LEU A 158 -0.88 -3.52 -11.28
CA LEU A 158 -0.37 -4.60 -12.13
C LEU A 158 1.11 -4.44 -12.47
N LEU A 159 1.57 -3.23 -12.80
CA LEU A 159 2.98 -2.95 -13.04
C LEU A 159 3.84 -3.18 -11.80
N ALA A 160 3.33 -2.82 -10.61
CA ALA A 160 4.01 -3.12 -9.35
C ALA A 160 4.10 -4.63 -9.08
N GLN A 161 3.05 -5.39 -9.45
CA GLN A 161 3.06 -6.85 -9.36
C GLN A 161 3.98 -7.51 -10.39
N GLU A 162 4.09 -6.97 -11.61
CA GLU A 162 5.05 -7.41 -12.62
C GLU A 162 6.49 -7.28 -12.10
N PHE A 163 6.82 -6.14 -11.50
CA PHE A 163 8.09 -5.91 -10.84
C PHE A 163 8.35 -6.96 -9.74
N GLY A 164 7.40 -7.14 -8.83
CA GLY A 164 7.51 -8.12 -7.74
C GLY A 164 7.60 -9.56 -8.24
N HIS A 165 6.89 -9.92 -9.33
CA HIS A 165 6.99 -11.22 -9.97
C HIS A 165 8.40 -11.45 -10.53
N CYS A 166 8.92 -10.52 -11.34
CA CYS A 166 10.27 -10.60 -11.89
C CYS A 166 11.32 -10.84 -10.79
N LEU A 167 11.28 -10.06 -9.72
CA LEU A 167 12.19 -10.25 -8.59
C LEU A 167 12.06 -11.63 -7.95
N SER A 168 10.81 -12.09 -7.75
CA SER A 168 10.54 -13.37 -7.11
C SER A 168 11.05 -14.55 -7.93
N VAL A 169 10.89 -14.54 -9.26
CA VAL A 169 11.36 -15.64 -10.11
C VAL A 169 12.85 -15.57 -10.40
N THR A 170 13.45 -14.37 -10.40
CA THR A 170 14.88 -14.16 -10.67
C THR A 170 15.74 -14.49 -9.45
N ASP A 171 15.31 -14.06 -8.26
CA ASP A 171 16.01 -14.36 -7.00
C ASP A 171 15.00 -14.73 -5.91
N TRP A 172 14.50 -15.95 -6.01
CA TRP A 172 13.59 -16.53 -5.03
C TRP A 172 14.13 -16.57 -3.60
N PRO A 173 15.39 -17.00 -3.34
CA PRO A 173 15.92 -17.05 -2.00
C PRO A 173 15.93 -15.69 -1.31
N SER A 174 16.39 -14.65 -1.99
CA SER A 174 16.45 -13.29 -1.41
C SER A 174 15.06 -12.67 -1.25
N SER A 175 14.15 -12.88 -2.21
CA SER A 175 12.75 -12.46 -2.10
C SER A 175 12.05 -13.14 -0.93
N ARG A 176 12.24 -14.44 -0.76
CA ARG A 176 11.74 -15.21 0.39
C ARG A 176 12.31 -14.70 1.71
N ALA A 177 13.61 -14.43 1.77
CA ALA A 177 14.28 -13.93 2.96
C ALA A 177 13.73 -12.54 3.36
N LEU A 178 13.52 -11.63 2.39
CA LEU A 178 12.93 -10.32 2.66
C LEU A 178 11.50 -10.41 3.21
N LEU A 179 10.67 -11.30 2.65
CA LEU A 179 9.29 -11.52 3.12
C LEU A 179 9.23 -12.15 4.50
N ALA A 180 10.22 -13.01 4.85
CA ALA A 180 10.33 -13.65 6.16
C ALA A 180 10.88 -12.72 7.24
N ALA A 181 11.74 -11.78 6.87
CA ALA A 181 12.44 -10.92 7.81
C ALA A 181 11.49 -10.03 8.61
N ARG A 182 11.87 -9.79 9.87
CA ARG A 182 11.20 -8.77 10.68
C ARG A 182 11.58 -7.38 10.17
N ALA A 183 10.64 -6.45 10.20
CA ALA A 183 10.89 -5.06 9.83
C ALA A 183 12.02 -4.45 10.68
N ASP A 184 12.85 -3.63 10.05
CA ASP A 184 14.00 -2.94 10.66
C ASP A 184 15.05 -3.88 11.26
N SER A 185 15.11 -5.15 10.80
CA SER A 185 16.11 -6.12 11.25
C SER A 185 17.33 -6.18 10.33
N PRO A 186 18.50 -6.66 10.82
CA PRO A 186 19.66 -6.92 9.97
C PRO A 186 19.39 -7.91 8.85
N GLU A 187 18.52 -8.89 9.08
CA GLU A 187 18.10 -9.88 8.09
C GLU A 187 17.33 -9.22 6.94
N GLU A 188 16.44 -8.24 7.24
CA GLU A 188 15.76 -7.45 6.23
C GLU A 188 16.75 -6.64 5.40
N ALA A 189 17.68 -5.96 6.06
CA ALA A 189 18.71 -5.18 5.39
C ALA A 189 19.58 -6.06 4.48
N GLY A 190 19.99 -7.24 4.95
CA GLY A 190 20.76 -8.21 4.17
C GLY A 190 20.01 -8.71 2.94
N ALA A 191 18.75 -9.12 3.10
CA ALA A 191 17.92 -9.58 2.00
C ALA A 191 17.63 -8.47 0.97
N PHE A 192 17.41 -7.25 1.43
CA PHE A 192 17.26 -6.08 0.55
C PHE A 192 18.54 -5.81 -0.27
N GLN A 193 19.72 -5.86 0.36
CA GLN A 193 20.99 -5.68 -0.34
C GLN A 193 21.24 -6.75 -1.39
N ALA A 194 20.84 -8.00 -1.12
CA ALA A 194 20.95 -9.10 -2.08
C ALA A 194 20.10 -8.87 -3.34
N LEU A 195 18.91 -8.28 -3.19
CA LEU A 195 18.00 -7.97 -4.32
C LEU A 195 18.44 -6.75 -5.15
N ARG A 196 19.26 -5.84 -4.59
CA ARG A 196 19.64 -4.59 -5.28
C ARG A 196 20.19 -4.76 -6.69
N PRO A 197 21.05 -5.75 -6.99
CA PRO A 197 21.63 -5.90 -8.34
C PRO A 197 20.58 -6.14 -9.43
N ILE A 198 19.45 -6.76 -9.10
CA ILE A 198 18.41 -7.13 -10.07
C ILE A 198 17.24 -6.14 -10.13
N LEU A 199 17.18 -5.13 -9.24
CA LEU A 199 16.08 -4.16 -9.22
C LEU A 199 15.91 -3.45 -10.57
N GLY A 200 17.01 -3.02 -11.18
CA GLY A 200 16.97 -2.27 -12.43
C GLY A 200 16.51 -3.10 -13.63
N SER A 201 16.88 -4.38 -13.67
CA SER A 201 16.49 -5.29 -14.77
C SER A 201 15.02 -5.73 -14.69
N CYS A 202 14.45 -5.72 -13.49
CA CYS A 202 13.06 -6.06 -13.25
C CYS A 202 12.09 -4.87 -13.35
N LEU A 203 12.61 -3.62 -13.35
CA LEU A 203 11.75 -2.45 -13.34
C LEU A 203 11.07 -2.24 -14.70
N PRO A 204 9.72 -2.31 -14.81
CA PRO A 204 9.02 -2.04 -16.04
C PRO A 204 9.30 -0.64 -16.58
N GLN A 205 9.35 -0.49 -17.91
CA GLN A 205 9.60 0.81 -18.54
C GLN A 205 8.52 1.84 -18.14
N GLY A 206 8.96 3.03 -17.78
CA GLY A 206 8.07 4.13 -17.40
C GLY A 206 7.54 4.06 -15.96
N LEU A 207 7.80 2.99 -15.23
CA LEU A 207 7.42 2.88 -13.82
C LEU A 207 8.47 3.58 -12.94
N ARG A 208 8.00 4.44 -12.05
CA ARG A 208 8.81 5.05 -10.99
C ARG A 208 8.33 4.54 -9.65
N LEU A 209 9.17 3.81 -8.96
CA LEU A 209 8.88 3.25 -7.65
C LEU A 209 9.82 3.84 -6.60
N GLU A 210 9.28 4.11 -5.43
CA GLU A 210 10.10 4.29 -4.24
C GLU A 210 10.53 2.90 -3.73
N ILE A 211 11.84 2.62 -3.77
CA ILE A 211 12.38 1.32 -3.41
C ILE A 211 13.05 1.40 -2.04
N THR A 212 12.31 1.00 -1.03
CA THR A 212 12.76 0.78 0.35
C THR A 212 12.55 -0.70 0.71
N PRO A 213 13.15 -1.23 1.78
CA PRO A 213 12.85 -2.60 2.25
C PRO A 213 11.35 -2.81 2.48
N LYS A 214 10.66 -1.81 3.02
CA LYS A 214 9.21 -1.85 3.27
C LYS A 214 8.42 -1.92 1.97
N SER A 215 8.62 -0.97 1.03
CA SER A 215 7.89 -0.95 -0.23
C SER A 215 8.18 -2.17 -1.09
N LEU A 216 9.44 -2.64 -1.08
CA LEU A 216 9.81 -3.86 -1.82
C LEU A 216 9.08 -5.09 -1.28
N ARG A 217 8.91 -5.20 0.03
CA ARG A 217 8.11 -6.26 0.65
C ARG A 217 6.64 -6.19 0.21
N GLU A 218 6.09 -4.98 0.07
CA GLU A 218 4.73 -4.76 -0.41
C GLU A 218 4.59 -5.19 -1.89
N TYR A 219 5.55 -4.87 -2.74
CA TYR A 219 5.57 -5.27 -4.16
C TYR A 219 5.73 -6.78 -4.35
N LEU A 220 6.46 -7.45 -3.47
CA LEU A 220 6.65 -8.91 -3.50
C LEU A 220 5.46 -9.69 -2.96
N ALA A 221 4.64 -9.13 -2.06
CA ALA A 221 3.67 -9.87 -1.26
C ALA A 221 2.69 -10.68 -2.11
N GLU A 222 2.01 -10.03 -3.05
CA GLU A 222 0.98 -10.67 -3.86
C GLU A 222 1.55 -11.57 -4.96
N PRO A 223 2.54 -11.15 -5.78
CA PRO A 223 3.19 -12.03 -6.75
C PRO A 223 3.78 -13.29 -6.13
N PHE A 224 4.45 -13.15 -4.99
CA PHE A 224 5.00 -14.30 -4.28
C PHE A 224 3.91 -15.26 -3.78
N LEU A 225 2.78 -14.73 -3.32
CA LEU A 225 1.63 -15.55 -2.93
C LEU A 225 1.09 -16.37 -4.11
N HIS A 226 0.97 -15.77 -5.29
CA HIS A 226 0.54 -16.48 -6.49
C HIS A 226 1.50 -17.61 -6.87
N LEU A 227 2.79 -17.38 -6.76
CA LEU A 227 3.80 -18.42 -7.00
C LEU A 227 3.67 -19.58 -5.98
N LEU A 228 3.37 -19.28 -4.72
CA LEU A 228 3.11 -20.30 -3.71
C LEU A 228 1.80 -21.07 -3.97
N ILE A 229 0.76 -20.40 -4.44
CA ILE A 229 -0.52 -21.04 -4.81
C ILE A 229 -0.28 -21.99 -6.01
N ALA A 230 0.45 -21.54 -7.03
CA ALA A 230 0.80 -22.35 -8.19
C ALA A 230 1.62 -23.60 -7.78
N ALA A 231 2.56 -23.45 -6.85
CA ALA A 231 3.35 -24.57 -6.32
C ALA A 231 2.53 -25.60 -5.55
N ALA A 232 1.43 -25.17 -4.94
CA ALA A 232 0.55 -26.05 -4.15
C ALA A 232 -0.51 -26.76 -5.01
N ALA A 233 -0.73 -26.30 -6.25
CA ALA A 233 -1.65 -26.96 -7.18
C ALA A 233 -1.08 -28.35 -7.54
N PRO A 234 -1.91 -29.44 -7.50
CA PRO A 234 -1.45 -30.73 -7.95
C PRO A 234 -1.06 -30.63 -9.42
N ALA A 235 0.15 -31.14 -9.75
CA ALA A 235 0.56 -31.26 -11.15
C ALA A 235 -0.51 -32.08 -11.87
N GLU A 236 -1.23 -31.46 -12.80
CA GLU A 236 -2.13 -32.18 -13.69
C GLU A 236 -1.28 -33.21 -14.47
N ARG A 237 -1.48 -34.49 -14.12
CA ARG A 237 -0.83 -35.64 -14.79
C ARG A 237 -1.66 -36.13 -15.94
#